data_46fc44c4e8bf4df68a9e7b79c7d1a797
#
_entry.id   46fc44c4e8bf4df68a9e7b79c7d1a797
#
_cell.length_a   1.000
_cell.length_b   1.000
_cell.length_c   1.000
_cell.angle_alpha   90.00
_cell.angle_beta   90.00
_cell.angle_gamma   90.00
#
_symmetry.space_group_name_H-M   'P 1'
#
loop_
_entity.id
_entity.type
_entity.pdbx_description
1 polymer ?
#
loop_
_entity_poly.entity_id
_entity_poly.type
_entity_poly.pdbx_seq_one_letter_code
_entity_poly.pdbx_strand_id
1 'polypeptide(L)'
;MTFLRTLIWFVLAGVAMLAAVWLAERPGNVTVEWHGWRLDTSVGVLLVAIVILILVGVALWLVYRWIMGAPSALIEGWGDSRRRKGYRELTQGLAAVAAGDGVEAQRHARRAEQLLAEPPLTLLLSAQAAQLNGDREAATRAFKAMLEDDEMAFLGLRGLIAQSLREGNQQQALAYAQRAFALRPQTPWVVHSLFDMQAQTGQWKAAQETLETGMRQKVVTADRGRTLRALLLVERSRACESDGNDGQALALAREAFGLAPERIAVASGLAELQIKTADSRRALKTLERAWSLAPHPDLAVLYLKATGESDPLKRVGIVRRLVAQKPDDMESQLALAQAALDAGLWGEARRYLDAAGGSNPSVRVCRLMAEVEERAQSGQAKVHEWLSRAALAPANKAWRCAACGAHHESWRPVCESCGAFGSLHWRAPGTFGQVLPPANGDGARPALGMTTMNTVSGG
;
A
#
# COMPACT_ATOMS: atom_id res chain seq x y z
N MET A 1 30.02 52.39 -11.01
CA MET A 1 29.97 53.38 -9.92
C MET A 1 31.30 53.59 -9.19
N THR A 2 32.23 52.66 -9.23
CA THR A 2 33.56 52.76 -8.57
C THR A 2 34.50 53.74 -9.28
N PHE A 3 34.46 53.87 -10.59
CA PHE A 3 35.30 54.74 -11.40
C PHE A 3 35.04 56.23 -11.16
N LEU A 4 33.78 56.61 -11.01
CA LEU A 4 33.37 58.00 -10.69
C LEU A 4 33.81 58.41 -9.30
N ARG A 5 33.77 57.50 -8.32
CA ARG A 5 34.23 57.75 -6.94
C ARG A 5 35.77 57.92 -6.87
N THR A 6 36.52 57.09 -7.59
CA THR A 6 37.98 57.24 -7.63
C THR A 6 38.42 58.50 -8.35
N LEU A 7 37.73 58.95 -9.41
CA LEU A 7 37.96 60.22 -10.10
C LEU A 7 37.73 61.41 -9.18
N ILE A 8 36.64 61.41 -8.41
CA ILE A 8 36.33 62.47 -7.43
C ILE A 8 37.42 62.56 -6.36
N TRP A 9 37.93 61.44 -5.87
CA TRP A 9 39.01 61.44 -4.86
C TRP A 9 40.33 61.96 -5.48
N PHE A 10 40.65 61.64 -6.75
CA PHE A 10 41.83 62.20 -7.43
C PHE A 10 41.72 63.68 -7.65
N VAL A 11 40.58 64.20 -8.04
CA VAL A 11 40.32 65.65 -8.21
C VAL A 11 40.42 66.38 -6.87
N LEU A 12 39.84 65.80 -5.79
CA LEU A 12 39.95 66.34 -4.46
C LEU A 12 41.40 66.38 -3.94
N ALA A 13 42.18 65.34 -4.20
CA ALA A 13 43.56 65.26 -3.82
C ALA A 13 44.41 66.32 -4.63
N GLY A 14 44.12 66.47 -5.92
CA GLY A 14 44.79 67.47 -6.79
C GLY A 14 44.50 68.94 -6.34
N VAL A 15 43.22 69.23 -5.98
CA VAL A 15 42.83 70.50 -5.43
C VAL A 15 43.46 70.78 -4.06
N ALA A 16 43.56 69.80 -3.22
CA ALA A 16 44.21 69.90 -1.89
C ALA A 16 45.73 70.11 -2.05
N MET A 17 46.38 69.50 -3.04
CA MET A 17 47.79 69.64 -3.31
C MET A 17 48.09 71.07 -3.86
N LEU A 18 47.25 71.55 -4.79
CA LEU A 18 47.36 72.97 -5.30
C LEU A 18 47.14 74.02 -4.18
N ALA A 19 46.16 73.76 -3.31
CA ALA A 19 45.92 74.62 -2.14
C ALA A 19 47.11 74.63 -1.16
N ALA A 20 47.74 73.49 -0.94
CA ALA A 20 48.89 73.32 -0.06
C ALA A 20 50.12 74.05 -0.62
N VAL A 21 50.37 73.96 -1.96
CA VAL A 21 51.48 74.70 -2.64
C VAL A 21 51.25 76.20 -2.60
N TRP A 22 50.00 76.65 -2.87
CA TRP A 22 49.66 78.08 -2.81
C TRP A 22 49.78 78.67 -1.36
N LEU A 23 49.55 77.86 -0.35
CA LEU A 23 49.64 78.27 1.05
C LEU A 23 51.12 78.17 1.56
N ALA A 24 51.94 77.35 0.95
CA ALA A 24 53.42 77.21 1.26
C ALA A 24 54.19 78.44 0.77
N GLU A 25 53.71 79.20 -0.28
CA GLU A 25 54.33 80.43 -0.80
C GLU A 25 54.02 81.69 0.04
N ARG A 26 53.15 81.54 1.04
CA ARG A 26 52.81 82.67 1.99
C ARG A 26 53.19 82.27 3.41
N PRO A 27 54.33 82.74 3.92
CA PRO A 27 54.77 82.41 5.25
C PRO A 27 53.92 83.08 6.32
N GLY A 28 52.94 82.34 6.87
CA GLY A 28 52.17 82.70 8.05
C GLY A 28 52.61 81.87 9.22
N ASN A 29 53.00 82.49 10.36
CA ASN A 29 53.31 81.78 11.57
C ASN A 29 52.03 81.66 12.40
N VAL A 30 51.71 80.37 12.81
CA VAL A 30 50.61 80.05 13.70
C VAL A 30 51.18 79.59 15.03
N THR A 31 50.88 80.34 16.10
CA THR A 31 51.22 80.00 17.49
C THR A 31 49.98 79.31 18.10
N VAL A 32 50.07 78.04 18.46
CA VAL A 32 49.05 77.36 19.23
C VAL A 32 49.47 77.26 20.68
N GLU A 33 48.77 77.95 21.56
CA GLU A 33 48.97 77.85 23.01
C GLU A 33 47.92 76.92 23.60
N TRP A 34 48.39 75.77 24.12
CA TRP A 34 47.51 74.83 24.83
C TRP A 34 48.17 74.38 26.16
N HIS A 35 47.54 74.73 27.25
CA HIS A 35 47.94 74.34 28.58
C HIS A 35 49.40 74.63 28.98
N GLY A 36 49.90 75.79 28.56
CA GLY A 36 51.26 76.28 28.91
C GLY A 36 52.36 75.92 27.95
N TRP A 37 52.06 75.11 26.89
CA TRP A 37 53.00 74.81 25.82
C TRP A 37 52.76 75.71 24.63
N ARG A 38 53.80 76.37 24.19
CA ARG A 38 53.77 77.15 22.92
C ARG A 38 54.42 76.34 21.83
N LEU A 39 53.64 76.03 20.78
CA LEU A 39 54.11 75.37 19.56
C LEU A 39 54.06 76.44 18.45
N ASP A 40 55.23 76.98 18.06
CA ASP A 40 55.36 77.81 16.91
C ASP A 40 55.62 77.02 15.66
N THR A 41 54.61 76.88 14.80
CA THR A 41 54.73 76.15 13.56
C THR A 41 54.26 76.97 12.37
N SER A 42 54.80 76.69 11.18
CA SER A 42 54.34 77.33 9.97
C SER A 42 52.98 76.72 9.55
N VAL A 43 52.12 77.50 8.95
CA VAL A 43 50.78 77.09 8.47
C VAL A 43 50.85 75.83 7.60
N GLY A 44 51.94 75.63 6.81
CA GLY A 44 52.16 74.51 6.01
C GLY A 44 52.35 73.20 6.79
N VAL A 45 53.12 73.25 7.92
CA VAL A 45 53.35 72.08 8.75
C VAL A 45 52.08 71.64 9.47
N LEU A 46 51.26 72.60 9.96
CA LEU A 46 49.97 72.30 10.57
C LEU A 46 48.98 71.61 9.60
N LEU A 47 48.92 72.07 8.36
CA LEU A 47 48.11 71.44 7.33
C LEU A 47 48.54 70.03 6.95
N VAL A 48 49.85 69.86 6.82
CA VAL A 48 50.37 68.50 6.58
C VAL A 48 50.04 67.54 7.75
N ALA A 49 50.14 68.03 8.98
CA ALA A 49 49.75 67.25 10.17
C ALA A 49 48.24 66.86 10.16
N ILE A 50 47.37 67.82 9.80
CA ILE A 50 45.93 67.57 9.69
C ILE A 50 45.64 66.58 8.57
N VAL A 51 46.29 66.66 7.40
CA VAL A 51 46.12 65.73 6.28
C VAL A 51 46.57 64.33 6.69
N ILE A 52 47.70 64.23 7.41
CA ILE A 52 48.18 62.94 7.92
C ILE A 52 47.15 62.37 8.91
N LEU A 53 46.61 63.18 9.81
CA LEU A 53 45.62 62.73 10.77
C LEU A 53 44.34 62.20 10.11
N ILE A 54 43.86 62.89 9.05
CA ILE A 54 42.71 62.51 8.26
C ILE A 54 43.00 61.17 7.52
N LEU A 55 44.18 61.03 6.90
CA LEU A 55 44.59 59.80 6.23
C LEU A 55 44.67 58.62 7.16
N VAL A 56 45.23 58.82 8.37
CA VAL A 56 45.27 57.81 9.43
C VAL A 56 43.84 57.46 9.87
N GLY A 57 42.96 58.44 10.08
CA GLY A 57 41.58 58.21 10.43
C GLY A 57 40.81 57.41 9.35
N VAL A 58 41.01 57.74 8.08
CA VAL A 58 40.42 56.99 6.94
C VAL A 58 41.01 55.57 6.86
N ALA A 59 42.32 55.41 7.05
CA ALA A 59 42.95 54.10 7.07
C ALA A 59 42.41 53.21 8.17
N LEU A 60 42.29 53.78 9.39
CA LEU A 60 41.68 53.07 10.54
C LEU A 60 40.23 52.73 10.32
N TRP A 61 39.49 53.64 9.69
CA TRP A 61 38.07 53.38 9.34
C TRP A 61 37.93 52.28 8.26
N LEU A 62 38.82 52.24 7.26
CA LEU A 62 38.87 51.20 6.26
C LEU A 62 39.23 49.82 6.85
N VAL A 63 40.23 49.80 7.76
CA VAL A 63 40.62 48.59 8.48
C VAL A 63 39.46 48.09 9.40
N TYR A 64 38.83 49.01 10.14
CA TYR A 64 37.67 48.68 10.95
C TYR A 64 36.53 48.11 10.11
N ARG A 65 36.21 48.75 8.97
CA ARG A 65 35.19 48.27 8.02
C ARG A 65 35.57 46.94 7.41
N TRP A 66 36.85 46.69 7.12
CA TRP A 66 37.34 45.41 6.60
C TRP A 66 37.22 44.30 7.65
N ILE A 67 37.57 44.57 8.88
CA ILE A 67 37.44 43.61 10.01
C ILE A 67 35.96 43.30 10.30
N MET A 68 35.09 44.33 10.30
CA MET A 68 33.66 44.11 10.58
C MET A 68 32.86 43.56 9.39
N GLY A 69 33.32 43.71 8.17
CA GLY A 69 32.67 43.16 6.97
C GLY A 69 33.18 41.78 6.53
N ALA A 70 34.34 41.38 6.99
CA ALA A 70 34.96 40.09 6.61
C ALA A 70 34.33 38.82 7.26
N PRO A 71 33.76 38.87 8.48
CA PRO A 71 33.22 37.66 9.12
C PRO A 71 31.97 37.07 8.43
N SER A 72 31.07 37.88 7.92
CA SER A 72 29.81 37.41 7.33
C SER A 72 30.01 36.65 6.01
N ALA A 73 30.82 37.16 5.11
CA ALA A 73 31.07 36.52 3.81
C ALA A 73 31.87 35.21 3.91
N LEU A 74 32.75 35.09 4.92
CA LEU A 74 33.50 33.85 5.17
C LEU A 74 32.61 32.80 5.84
N ILE A 75 31.73 33.20 6.77
CA ILE A 75 30.80 32.30 7.45
C ILE A 75 29.71 31.82 6.47
N GLU A 76 29.17 32.66 5.62
CA GLU A 76 28.21 32.32 4.56
C GLU A 76 28.83 31.36 3.53
N GLY A 77 30.06 31.58 3.10
CA GLY A 77 30.77 30.72 2.16
C GLY A 77 31.10 29.33 2.73
N TRP A 78 31.37 29.23 4.04
CA TRP A 78 31.60 27.95 4.71
C TRP A 78 30.30 27.17 4.93
N GLY A 79 29.22 27.85 5.26
CA GLY A 79 27.88 27.26 5.38
C GLY A 79 27.41 26.67 4.04
N ASP A 80 27.55 27.41 2.98
CA ASP A 80 27.17 27.00 1.61
C ASP A 80 28.00 25.81 1.11
N SER A 81 29.31 25.82 1.35
CA SER A 81 30.19 24.71 0.99
C SER A 81 29.88 23.42 1.77
N ARG A 82 29.58 23.55 3.08
CA ARG A 82 29.18 22.44 3.93
C ARG A 82 27.85 21.85 3.49
N ARG A 83 26.87 22.71 3.18
CA ARG A 83 25.55 22.30 2.68
C ARG A 83 25.63 21.58 1.33
N ARG A 84 26.40 22.12 0.37
CA ARG A 84 26.64 21.44 -0.93
C ARG A 84 27.31 20.08 -0.78
N LYS A 85 28.26 19.93 0.12
CA LYS A 85 28.88 18.63 0.44
C LYS A 85 27.84 17.67 1.03
N GLY A 86 27.02 18.12 1.96
CA GLY A 86 25.98 17.32 2.59
C GLY A 86 24.93 16.80 1.58
N TYR A 87 24.46 17.66 0.65
CA TYR A 87 23.59 17.20 -0.42
C TYR A 87 24.23 16.23 -1.40
N ARG A 88 25.55 16.36 -1.65
CA ARG A 88 26.27 15.38 -2.46
C ARG A 88 26.34 14.02 -1.76
N GLU A 89 26.64 13.98 -0.47
CA GLU A 89 26.62 12.76 0.33
C GLU A 89 25.20 12.14 0.36
N LEU A 90 24.16 12.96 0.51
CA LEU A 90 22.76 12.52 0.45
C LEU A 90 22.43 11.85 -0.91
N THR A 91 22.81 12.49 -2.01
CA THR A 91 22.57 11.96 -3.36
C THR A 91 23.34 10.65 -3.60
N GLN A 92 24.60 10.57 -3.17
CA GLN A 92 25.40 9.35 -3.27
C GLN A 92 24.83 8.23 -2.39
N GLY A 93 24.36 8.57 -1.19
CA GLY A 93 23.69 7.63 -0.30
C GLY A 93 22.40 7.06 -0.90
N LEU A 94 21.56 7.91 -1.52
CA LEU A 94 20.36 7.45 -2.23
C LEU A 94 20.70 6.57 -3.45
N ALA A 95 21.76 6.89 -4.18
CA ALA A 95 22.26 6.04 -5.27
C ALA A 95 22.75 4.69 -4.75
N ALA A 96 23.45 4.65 -3.61
CA ALA A 96 23.88 3.40 -2.96
C ALA A 96 22.67 2.56 -2.49
N VAL A 97 21.63 3.21 -1.94
CA VAL A 97 20.35 2.54 -1.60
C VAL A 97 19.72 1.91 -2.83
N ALA A 98 19.63 2.65 -3.95
CA ALA A 98 19.08 2.14 -5.21
C ALA A 98 19.92 0.99 -5.80
N ALA A 99 21.23 0.99 -5.59
CA ALA A 99 22.14 -0.09 -5.96
C ALA A 99 22.10 -1.30 -5.01
N GLY A 100 21.42 -1.19 -3.86
CA GLY A 100 21.38 -2.24 -2.84
C GLY A 100 22.64 -2.33 -1.96
N ASP A 101 23.54 -1.34 -2.04
CA ASP A 101 24.76 -1.30 -1.22
C ASP A 101 24.46 -0.63 0.13
N GLY A 102 24.10 -1.45 1.12
CA GLY A 102 23.76 -0.98 2.45
C GLY A 102 24.95 -0.37 3.21
N VAL A 103 26.15 -0.85 2.97
CA VAL A 103 27.37 -0.37 3.68
C VAL A 103 27.73 1.03 3.23
N GLU A 104 27.79 1.25 1.91
CA GLU A 104 28.03 2.58 1.33
C GLU A 104 26.88 3.55 1.68
N ALA A 105 25.63 3.10 1.60
CA ALA A 105 24.47 3.90 1.99
C ALA A 105 24.58 4.38 3.44
N GLN A 106 24.98 3.51 4.36
CA GLN A 106 25.16 3.85 5.77
C GLN A 106 26.31 4.85 6.00
N ARG A 107 27.41 4.71 5.25
CA ARG A 107 28.55 5.62 5.32
C ARG A 107 28.15 7.03 4.87
N HIS A 108 27.44 7.11 3.75
CA HIS A 108 26.95 8.39 3.21
C HIS A 108 25.86 9.00 4.09
N ALA A 109 24.97 8.18 4.68
CA ALA A 109 23.96 8.65 5.61
C ALA A 109 24.57 9.38 6.83
N ARG A 110 25.55 8.77 7.48
CA ARG A 110 26.26 9.37 8.62
C ARG A 110 26.96 10.68 8.27
N ARG A 111 27.57 10.76 7.07
CA ARG A 111 28.23 11.99 6.60
C ARG A 111 27.22 13.07 6.27
N ALA A 112 26.11 12.72 5.62
CA ALA A 112 25.02 13.65 5.33
C ALA A 112 24.44 14.22 6.62
N GLU A 113 24.20 13.40 7.63
CA GLU A 113 23.69 13.81 8.95
C GLU A 113 24.62 14.80 9.66
N GLN A 114 25.95 14.61 9.56
CA GLN A 114 26.93 15.54 10.15
C GLN A 114 27.03 16.87 9.40
N LEU A 115 26.74 16.90 8.11
CA LEU A 115 26.89 18.05 7.24
C LEU A 115 25.61 18.86 7.07
N LEU A 116 24.45 18.21 7.06
CA LEU A 116 23.13 18.82 6.90
C LEU A 116 22.45 18.94 8.27
N ALA A 117 21.98 20.15 8.58
CA ALA A 117 21.10 20.37 9.71
C ALA A 117 19.62 20.17 9.32
N GLU A 118 19.35 19.25 8.40
CA GLU A 118 18.02 18.96 7.86
C GLU A 118 17.63 17.52 8.22
N PRO A 119 17.11 17.27 9.44
CA PRO A 119 16.80 15.94 9.93
C PRO A 119 15.93 15.09 9.02
N PRO A 120 14.88 15.65 8.34
CA PRO A 120 13.93 14.84 7.59
C PRO A 120 14.57 13.98 6.48
N LEU A 121 15.43 14.59 5.66
CA LEU A 121 16.05 13.91 4.51
C LEU A 121 17.12 12.88 4.94
N THR A 122 17.92 13.22 5.97
CA THR A 122 18.96 12.34 6.50
C THR A 122 18.37 11.15 7.23
N LEU A 123 17.26 11.32 7.95
CA LEU A 123 16.53 10.24 8.62
C LEU A 123 16.00 9.21 7.62
N LEU A 124 15.47 9.65 6.47
CA LEU A 124 15.01 8.75 5.42
C LEU A 124 16.15 7.87 4.89
N LEU A 125 17.29 8.50 4.56
CA LEU A 125 18.46 7.77 4.07
C LEU A 125 19.00 6.80 5.13
N SER A 126 19.09 7.24 6.39
CA SER A 126 19.54 6.41 7.52
C SER A 126 18.62 5.21 7.74
N ALA A 127 17.29 5.40 7.64
CA ALA A 127 16.32 4.32 7.77
C ALA A 127 16.45 3.28 6.64
N GLN A 128 16.60 3.74 5.39
CA GLN A 128 16.76 2.86 4.23
C GLN A 128 18.09 2.10 4.27
N ALA A 129 19.18 2.78 4.61
CA ALA A 129 20.49 2.15 4.78
C ALA A 129 20.48 1.09 5.89
N ALA A 130 19.85 1.38 7.03
CA ALA A 130 19.69 0.42 8.13
C ALA A 130 18.86 -0.80 7.70
N GLN A 131 17.78 -0.59 6.90
CA GLN A 131 16.97 -1.69 6.34
C GLN A 131 17.79 -2.60 5.42
N LEU A 132 18.63 -2.03 4.55
CA LEU A 132 19.49 -2.81 3.64
C LEU A 132 20.54 -3.61 4.40
N ASN A 133 21.08 -3.06 5.48
CA ASN A 133 22.05 -3.74 6.36
C ASN A 133 21.42 -4.74 7.33
N GLY A 134 20.07 -4.85 7.35
CA GLY A 134 19.37 -5.72 8.30
C GLY A 134 19.35 -5.21 9.75
N ASP A 135 19.81 -3.97 9.99
CA ASP A 135 19.77 -3.34 11.32
C ASP A 135 18.37 -2.82 11.63
N ARG A 136 17.56 -3.72 12.18
CA ARG A 136 16.13 -3.46 12.48
C ARG A 136 15.95 -2.37 13.53
N GLU A 137 16.81 -2.33 14.53
CA GLU A 137 16.71 -1.35 15.60
C GLU A 137 17.03 0.05 15.11
N ALA A 138 18.10 0.22 14.33
CA ALA A 138 18.45 1.49 13.73
C ALA A 138 17.36 1.98 12.77
N ALA A 139 16.81 1.10 11.92
CA ALA A 139 15.71 1.43 11.05
C ALA A 139 14.47 1.90 11.83
N THR A 140 14.11 1.16 12.89
CA THR A 140 12.96 1.51 13.74
C THR A 140 13.17 2.84 14.46
N ARG A 141 14.37 3.11 14.99
CA ARG A 141 14.70 4.40 15.60
C ARG A 141 14.56 5.56 14.61
N ALA A 142 15.10 5.40 13.40
CA ALA A 142 15.02 6.43 12.37
C ALA A 142 13.57 6.69 11.93
N PHE A 143 12.77 5.63 11.70
CA PHE A 143 11.35 5.79 11.37
C PHE A 143 10.53 6.42 12.50
N LYS A 144 10.83 6.09 13.77
CA LYS A 144 10.18 6.74 14.93
C LYS A 144 10.55 8.22 15.04
N ALA A 145 11.81 8.57 14.79
CA ALA A 145 12.21 9.97 14.76
C ALA A 145 11.49 10.79 13.68
N MET A 146 11.17 10.17 12.53
CA MET A 146 10.34 10.83 11.50
C MET A 146 8.92 11.16 11.97
N LEU A 147 8.41 10.51 13.03
CA LEU A 147 7.06 10.78 13.55
C LEU A 147 6.96 12.12 14.29
N GLU A 148 8.09 12.72 14.64
CA GLU A 148 8.18 14.02 15.31
C GLU A 148 8.01 15.20 14.33
N ASP A 149 8.13 14.93 13.03
CA ASP A 149 7.97 15.89 11.94
C ASP A 149 6.67 15.61 11.17
N ASP A 150 5.77 16.57 11.10
CA ASP A 150 4.44 16.38 10.48
C ASP A 150 4.52 16.05 8.99
N GLU A 151 5.54 16.54 8.27
CA GLU A 151 5.72 16.27 6.84
C GLU A 151 6.23 14.84 6.61
N MET A 152 7.10 14.34 7.52
CA MET A 152 7.74 13.03 7.43
C MET A 152 7.00 11.93 8.19
N ALA A 153 6.11 12.27 9.12
CA ALA A 153 5.37 11.31 9.95
C ALA A 153 4.69 10.22 9.13
N PHE A 154 4.10 10.61 8.01
CA PHE A 154 3.42 9.66 7.11
C PHE A 154 4.39 8.64 6.48
N LEU A 155 5.59 9.08 6.12
CA LEU A 155 6.63 8.20 5.57
C LEU A 155 7.22 7.29 6.65
N GLY A 156 7.45 7.85 7.85
CA GLY A 156 7.87 7.09 9.04
C GLY A 156 6.88 5.97 9.38
N LEU A 157 5.57 6.27 9.38
CA LEU A 157 4.53 5.28 9.59
C LEU A 157 4.55 4.17 8.54
N ARG A 158 4.75 4.50 7.25
CA ARG A 158 4.89 3.49 6.20
C ARG A 158 6.06 2.54 6.48
N GLY A 159 7.20 3.08 6.89
CA GLY A 159 8.37 2.28 7.26
C GLY A 159 8.10 1.37 8.46
N LEU A 160 7.46 1.90 9.52
CA LEU A 160 7.11 1.14 10.72
C LEU A 160 6.08 0.04 10.46
N ILE A 161 5.08 0.29 9.60
CA ILE A 161 4.12 -0.74 9.17
C ILE A 161 4.87 -1.89 8.49
N ALA A 162 5.71 -1.58 7.50
CA ALA A 162 6.48 -2.59 6.77
C ALA A 162 7.44 -3.36 7.68
N GLN A 163 8.04 -2.70 8.66
CA GLN A 163 8.92 -3.32 9.65
C GLN A 163 8.14 -4.26 10.56
N SER A 164 7.02 -3.80 11.16
CA SER A 164 6.19 -4.60 12.06
C SER A 164 5.61 -5.84 11.37
N LEU A 165 5.23 -5.74 10.09
CA LEU A 165 4.76 -6.88 9.29
C LEU A 165 5.87 -7.92 9.07
N ARG A 166 7.11 -7.48 8.81
CA ARG A 166 8.27 -8.39 8.69
C ARG A 166 8.62 -9.09 10.00
N GLU A 167 8.36 -8.45 11.12
CA GLU A 167 8.55 -9.00 12.47
C GLU A 167 7.38 -9.89 12.92
N GLY A 168 6.32 -10.00 12.11
CA GLY A 168 5.12 -10.75 12.44
C GLY A 168 4.23 -10.05 13.50
N ASN A 169 4.53 -8.81 13.86
CA ASN A 169 3.77 -8.05 14.85
C ASN A 169 2.58 -7.34 14.18
N GLN A 170 1.53 -8.11 13.89
CA GLN A 170 0.32 -7.60 13.24
C GLN A 170 -0.39 -6.52 14.06
N GLN A 171 -0.38 -6.63 15.39
CA GLN A 171 -1.04 -5.67 16.26
C GLN A 171 -0.38 -4.28 16.18
N GLN A 172 0.94 -4.24 16.17
CA GLN A 172 1.70 -3.00 16.06
C GLN A 172 1.57 -2.40 14.63
N ALA A 173 1.61 -3.24 13.59
CA ALA A 173 1.38 -2.81 12.22
C ALA A 173 -0.01 -2.16 12.06
N LEU A 174 -1.04 -2.76 12.65
CA LEU A 174 -2.40 -2.24 12.64
C LEU A 174 -2.49 -0.86 13.33
N ALA A 175 -1.85 -0.69 14.49
CA ALA A 175 -1.84 0.58 15.21
C ALA A 175 -1.18 1.70 14.37
N TYR A 176 -0.05 1.41 13.72
CA TYR A 176 0.59 2.37 12.83
C TYR A 176 -0.25 2.66 11.57
N ALA A 177 -0.92 1.65 11.02
CA ALA A 177 -1.82 1.84 9.87
C ALA A 177 -3.04 2.71 10.22
N GLN A 178 -3.63 2.55 11.41
CA GLN A 178 -4.69 3.42 11.91
C GLN A 178 -4.22 4.86 12.03
N ARG A 179 -3.01 5.09 12.55
CA ARG A 179 -2.43 6.42 12.64
C ARG A 179 -2.17 7.03 11.26
N ALA A 180 -1.64 6.23 10.31
CA ALA A 180 -1.43 6.68 8.93
C ALA A 180 -2.76 7.05 8.23
N PHE A 181 -3.82 6.28 8.49
CA PHE A 181 -5.15 6.53 7.97
C PHE A 181 -5.76 7.82 8.54
N ALA A 182 -5.56 8.10 9.83
CA ALA A 182 -6.00 9.35 10.45
C ALA A 182 -5.31 10.58 9.82
N LEU A 183 -4.03 10.46 9.44
CA LEU A 183 -3.30 11.54 8.80
C LEU A 183 -3.71 11.75 7.33
N ARG A 184 -3.85 10.68 6.55
CA ARG A 184 -4.13 10.74 5.10
C ARG A 184 -5.13 9.67 4.65
N PRO A 185 -6.43 9.82 4.94
CA PRO A 185 -7.45 8.81 4.63
C PRO A 185 -7.74 8.63 3.13
N GLN A 186 -7.29 9.55 2.27
CA GLN A 186 -7.43 9.48 0.81
C GLN A 186 -6.31 8.69 0.12
N THR A 187 -5.30 8.25 0.84
CA THR A 187 -4.15 7.58 0.24
C THR A 187 -4.48 6.10 -0.04
N PRO A 188 -4.46 5.64 -1.30
CA PRO A 188 -4.93 4.29 -1.66
C PRO A 188 -4.27 3.15 -0.89
N TRP A 189 -2.92 3.18 -0.77
CA TRP A 189 -2.21 2.09 -0.09
C TRP A 189 -2.56 2.01 1.41
N VAL A 190 -2.85 3.15 2.07
CA VAL A 190 -3.23 3.19 3.49
C VAL A 190 -4.60 2.54 3.69
N VAL A 191 -5.58 2.96 2.85
CA VAL A 191 -6.95 2.40 2.89
C VAL A 191 -6.91 0.89 2.70
N HIS A 192 -6.18 0.41 1.67
CA HIS A 192 -6.09 -1.02 1.38
C HIS A 192 -5.35 -1.78 2.49
N SER A 193 -4.19 -1.26 2.96
CA SER A 193 -3.43 -1.94 4.02
C SER A 193 -4.19 -2.00 5.34
N LEU A 194 -4.83 -0.90 5.75
CA LEU A 194 -5.63 -0.88 6.98
C LEU A 194 -6.83 -1.83 6.88
N PHE A 195 -7.56 -1.78 5.76
CA PHE A 195 -8.69 -2.66 5.48
C PHE A 195 -8.29 -4.14 5.54
N ASP A 196 -7.21 -4.51 4.83
CA ASP A 196 -6.73 -5.90 4.80
C ASP A 196 -6.29 -6.38 6.20
N MET A 197 -5.58 -5.54 6.98
CA MET A 197 -5.18 -5.89 8.36
C MET A 197 -6.37 -6.03 9.30
N GLN A 198 -7.37 -5.14 9.21
CA GLN A 198 -8.59 -5.25 10.00
C GLN A 198 -9.39 -6.50 9.65
N ALA A 199 -9.48 -6.83 8.35
CA ALA A 199 -10.15 -8.04 7.89
C ALA A 199 -9.43 -9.32 8.34
N GLN A 200 -8.08 -9.35 8.28
CA GLN A 200 -7.27 -10.48 8.76
C GLN A 200 -7.39 -10.72 10.26
N THR A 201 -7.60 -9.65 11.03
CA THR A 201 -7.77 -9.73 12.49
C THR A 201 -9.23 -9.86 12.94
N GLY A 202 -10.19 -10.02 12.01
CA GLY A 202 -11.61 -10.19 12.32
C GLY A 202 -12.30 -8.91 12.82
N GLN A 203 -11.69 -7.74 12.63
CA GLN A 203 -12.27 -6.46 13.05
C GLN A 203 -13.27 -5.96 11.98
N TRP A 204 -14.32 -6.73 11.75
CA TRP A 204 -15.26 -6.52 10.62
C TRP A 204 -15.94 -5.16 10.60
N LYS A 205 -16.30 -4.64 11.79
CA LYS A 205 -16.93 -3.32 11.91
C LYS A 205 -15.96 -2.20 11.52
N ALA A 206 -14.73 -2.24 12.03
CA ALA A 206 -13.69 -1.27 11.69
C ALA A 206 -13.31 -1.35 10.21
N ALA A 207 -13.21 -2.57 9.65
CA ALA A 207 -12.97 -2.78 8.22
C ALA A 207 -14.09 -2.16 7.36
N GLN A 208 -15.35 -2.24 7.80
CA GLN A 208 -16.46 -1.61 7.10
C GLN A 208 -16.35 -0.07 7.11
N GLU A 209 -16.02 0.54 8.24
CA GLU A 209 -15.84 1.99 8.37
C GLU A 209 -14.66 2.50 7.48
N THR A 210 -13.58 1.73 7.44
CA THR A 210 -12.44 2.00 6.54
C THR A 210 -12.85 1.91 5.07
N LEU A 211 -13.61 0.86 4.70
CA LEU A 211 -14.13 0.68 3.34
C LEU A 211 -15.06 1.83 2.92
N GLU A 212 -15.99 2.23 3.78
CA GLU A 212 -16.93 3.32 3.52
C GLU A 212 -16.20 4.66 3.32
N THR A 213 -15.15 4.90 4.10
CA THR A 213 -14.29 6.07 3.90
C THR A 213 -13.55 5.99 2.56
N GLY A 214 -12.97 4.82 2.22
CA GLY A 214 -12.33 4.59 0.93
C GLY A 214 -13.26 4.80 -0.27
N MET A 215 -14.52 4.41 -0.14
CA MET A 215 -15.55 4.66 -1.17
C MET A 215 -15.88 6.15 -1.28
N ARG A 216 -16.07 6.85 -0.16
CA ARG A 216 -16.30 8.31 -0.15
C ARG A 216 -15.14 9.09 -0.79
N GLN A 217 -13.92 8.66 -0.55
CA GLN A 217 -12.70 9.25 -1.11
C GLN A 217 -12.40 8.75 -2.55
N LYS A 218 -13.27 7.94 -3.15
CA LYS A 218 -13.11 7.34 -4.49
C LYS A 218 -11.83 6.49 -4.67
N VAL A 219 -11.25 6.02 -3.57
CA VAL A 219 -10.13 5.08 -3.56
C VAL A 219 -10.60 3.69 -3.96
N VAL A 220 -11.83 3.32 -3.56
CA VAL A 220 -12.46 2.06 -3.90
C VAL A 220 -13.64 2.34 -4.82
N THR A 221 -13.72 1.62 -5.96
CA THR A 221 -14.84 1.75 -6.91
C THR A 221 -16.15 1.29 -6.29
N ALA A 222 -17.27 1.85 -6.70
CA ALA A 222 -18.59 1.55 -6.15
C ALA A 222 -18.93 0.05 -6.23
N ASP A 223 -18.63 -0.61 -7.36
CA ASP A 223 -18.93 -2.04 -7.55
C ASP A 223 -18.09 -2.93 -6.63
N ARG A 224 -16.78 -2.66 -6.55
CA ARG A 224 -15.90 -3.38 -5.64
C ARG A 224 -16.30 -3.13 -4.19
N GLY A 225 -16.63 -1.89 -3.84
CA GLY A 225 -17.08 -1.51 -2.50
C GLY A 225 -18.36 -2.23 -2.09
N ARG A 226 -19.35 -2.34 -2.98
CA ARG A 226 -20.57 -3.11 -2.74
C ARG A 226 -20.27 -4.57 -2.45
N THR A 227 -19.44 -5.21 -3.26
CA THR A 227 -19.06 -6.61 -3.07
C THR A 227 -18.32 -6.83 -1.76
N LEU A 228 -17.33 -6.00 -1.44
CA LEU A 228 -16.57 -6.11 -0.18
C LEU A 228 -17.48 -5.86 1.04
N ARG A 229 -18.38 -4.86 0.96
CA ARG A 229 -19.36 -4.59 2.00
C ARG A 229 -20.29 -5.79 2.23
N ALA A 230 -20.78 -6.41 1.17
CA ALA A 230 -21.61 -7.61 1.27
C ALA A 230 -20.88 -8.75 2.01
N LEU A 231 -19.60 -8.99 1.67
CA LEU A 231 -18.81 -10.03 2.33
C LEU A 231 -18.51 -9.69 3.81
N LEU A 232 -18.25 -8.42 4.13
CA LEU A 232 -18.10 -7.98 5.53
C LEU A 232 -19.39 -8.18 6.33
N LEU A 233 -20.55 -7.90 5.74
CA LEU A 233 -21.84 -8.14 6.38
C LEU A 233 -22.09 -9.63 6.63
N VAL A 234 -21.63 -10.53 5.75
CA VAL A 234 -21.68 -11.98 6.01
C VAL A 234 -20.85 -12.34 7.24
N GLU A 235 -19.63 -11.83 7.35
CA GLU A 235 -18.79 -12.13 8.52
C GLU A 235 -19.34 -11.53 9.82
N ARG A 236 -19.90 -10.33 9.76
CA ARG A 236 -20.61 -9.73 10.89
C ARG A 236 -21.87 -10.52 11.26
N SER A 237 -22.58 -11.05 10.27
CA SER A 237 -23.73 -11.92 10.49
C SER A 237 -23.34 -13.20 11.21
N ARG A 238 -22.22 -13.85 10.80
CA ARG A 238 -21.66 -15.03 11.48
C ARG A 238 -21.24 -14.72 12.91
N ALA A 239 -20.62 -13.57 13.15
CA ALA A 239 -20.29 -13.15 14.50
C ALA A 239 -21.54 -12.98 15.37
N CYS A 240 -22.58 -12.31 14.87
CA CYS A 240 -23.86 -12.19 15.59
C CYS A 240 -24.55 -13.54 15.84
N GLU A 241 -24.43 -14.47 14.90
CA GLU A 241 -24.94 -15.84 15.06
C GLU A 241 -24.18 -16.59 16.16
N SER A 242 -22.85 -16.47 16.21
CA SER A 242 -22.05 -17.09 17.29
C SER A 242 -22.36 -16.52 18.66
N ASP A 243 -22.78 -15.24 18.72
CA ASP A 243 -23.23 -14.57 19.95
C ASP A 243 -24.71 -14.90 20.31
N GLY A 244 -25.38 -15.77 19.54
CA GLY A 244 -26.76 -16.19 19.75
C GLY A 244 -27.81 -15.15 19.30
N ASN A 245 -27.40 -14.11 18.58
CA ASN A 245 -28.32 -13.06 18.10
C ASN A 245 -28.78 -13.35 16.65
N ASP A 246 -29.56 -14.41 16.47
CA ASP A 246 -30.05 -14.87 15.16
C ASP A 246 -30.87 -13.80 14.42
N GLY A 247 -31.60 -12.93 15.17
CA GLY A 247 -32.38 -11.84 14.56
C GLY A 247 -31.51 -10.81 13.87
N GLN A 248 -30.45 -10.36 14.52
CA GLN A 248 -29.47 -9.42 13.94
C GLN A 248 -28.64 -10.09 12.84
N ALA A 249 -28.23 -11.34 13.03
CA ALA A 249 -27.52 -12.13 12.02
C ALA A 249 -28.33 -12.19 10.72
N LEU A 250 -29.63 -12.50 10.81
CA LEU A 250 -30.51 -12.58 9.65
C LEU A 250 -30.72 -11.22 8.97
N ALA A 251 -30.80 -10.13 9.72
CA ALA A 251 -30.90 -8.78 9.15
C ALA A 251 -29.65 -8.42 8.33
N LEU A 252 -28.45 -8.67 8.87
CA LEU A 252 -27.17 -8.43 8.19
C LEU A 252 -27.01 -9.31 6.95
N ALA A 253 -27.37 -10.60 7.02
CA ALA A 253 -27.30 -11.50 5.88
C ALA A 253 -28.28 -11.08 4.76
N ARG A 254 -29.47 -10.58 5.08
CA ARG A 254 -30.41 -10.04 4.09
C ARG A 254 -29.87 -8.79 3.41
N GLU A 255 -29.28 -7.87 4.18
CA GLU A 255 -28.61 -6.69 3.61
C GLU A 255 -27.47 -7.11 2.68
N ALA A 256 -26.62 -8.06 3.07
CA ALA A 256 -25.56 -8.60 2.24
C ALA A 256 -26.09 -9.16 0.91
N PHE A 257 -27.14 -9.95 0.98
CA PHE A 257 -27.76 -10.55 -0.22
C PHE A 257 -28.40 -9.50 -1.14
N GLY A 258 -28.94 -8.43 -0.59
CA GLY A 258 -29.41 -7.29 -1.36
C GLY A 258 -28.30 -6.58 -2.17
N LEU A 259 -27.06 -6.57 -1.64
CA LEU A 259 -25.91 -5.91 -2.26
C LEU A 259 -25.22 -6.78 -3.33
N ALA A 260 -25.09 -8.10 -3.10
CA ALA A 260 -24.32 -8.99 -3.97
C ALA A 260 -24.92 -10.41 -4.02
N PRO A 261 -26.12 -10.58 -4.61
CA PRO A 261 -26.84 -11.87 -4.64
C PRO A 261 -26.12 -12.93 -5.49
N GLU A 262 -25.24 -12.52 -6.40
CA GLU A 262 -24.41 -13.40 -7.25
C GLU A 262 -23.23 -14.01 -6.50
N ARG A 263 -22.93 -13.55 -5.29
CA ARG A 263 -21.82 -14.09 -4.50
C ARG A 263 -22.28 -15.30 -3.71
N ILE A 264 -21.71 -16.46 -4.03
CA ILE A 264 -22.08 -17.75 -3.43
C ILE A 264 -22.09 -17.69 -1.90
N ALA A 265 -21.02 -17.17 -1.30
CA ALA A 265 -20.88 -17.06 0.15
C ALA A 265 -21.99 -16.22 0.81
N VAL A 266 -22.47 -15.20 0.11
CA VAL A 266 -23.55 -14.34 0.58
C VAL A 266 -24.89 -15.07 0.53
N ALA A 267 -25.15 -15.75 -0.57
CA ALA A 267 -26.39 -16.53 -0.78
C ALA A 267 -26.45 -17.74 0.17
N SER A 268 -25.33 -18.48 0.31
CA SER A 268 -25.26 -19.62 1.20
C SER A 268 -25.44 -19.22 2.66
N GLY A 269 -24.75 -18.15 3.12
CA GLY A 269 -24.86 -17.69 4.50
C GLY A 269 -26.29 -17.24 4.86
N LEU A 270 -26.99 -16.53 3.97
CA LEU A 270 -28.40 -16.17 4.20
C LEU A 270 -29.29 -17.42 4.22
N ALA A 271 -29.11 -18.33 3.27
CA ALA A 271 -29.94 -19.54 3.19
C ALA A 271 -29.74 -20.45 4.41
N GLU A 272 -28.51 -20.62 4.89
CA GLU A 272 -28.20 -21.40 6.09
C GLU A 272 -28.93 -20.84 7.34
N LEU A 273 -28.88 -19.50 7.53
CA LEU A 273 -29.62 -18.86 8.62
C LEU A 273 -31.13 -18.99 8.48
N GLN A 274 -31.67 -18.91 7.27
CA GLN A 274 -33.08 -19.08 7.01
C GLN A 274 -33.52 -20.53 7.28
N ILE A 275 -32.71 -21.52 6.94
CA ILE A 275 -32.96 -22.93 7.25
C ILE A 275 -32.92 -23.15 8.78
N LYS A 276 -31.91 -22.60 9.45
CA LYS A 276 -31.75 -22.70 10.91
C LYS A 276 -32.95 -22.09 11.65
N THR A 277 -33.47 -20.97 11.14
CA THR A 277 -34.66 -20.30 11.76
C THR A 277 -36.00 -20.86 11.25
N ALA A 278 -35.99 -22.06 10.63
CA ALA A 278 -37.16 -22.75 10.08
C ALA A 278 -37.95 -21.97 9.03
N ASP A 279 -37.34 -20.98 8.37
CA ASP A 279 -37.93 -20.21 7.27
C ASP A 279 -37.55 -20.79 5.90
N SER A 280 -37.84 -22.09 5.73
CA SER A 280 -37.51 -22.85 4.52
C SER A 280 -38.04 -22.22 3.23
N ARG A 281 -39.23 -21.61 3.30
CA ARG A 281 -39.84 -20.95 2.11
C ARG A 281 -39.01 -19.79 1.60
N ARG A 282 -38.43 -18.98 2.49
CA ARG A 282 -37.54 -17.88 2.09
C ARG A 282 -36.18 -18.41 1.67
N ALA A 283 -35.66 -19.45 2.31
CA ALA A 283 -34.42 -20.10 1.91
C ALA A 283 -34.47 -20.58 0.46
N LEU A 284 -35.55 -21.28 0.06
CA LEU A 284 -35.74 -21.74 -1.31
C LEU A 284 -35.73 -20.58 -2.30
N LYS A 285 -36.45 -19.49 -2.05
CA LYS A 285 -36.47 -18.30 -2.92
C LYS A 285 -35.10 -17.63 -3.03
N THR A 286 -34.35 -17.56 -1.91
CA THR A 286 -32.98 -17.03 -1.89
C THR A 286 -32.07 -17.86 -2.78
N LEU A 287 -32.12 -19.18 -2.65
CA LEU A 287 -31.30 -20.12 -3.42
C LEU A 287 -31.68 -20.15 -4.91
N GLU A 288 -32.97 -20.09 -5.25
CA GLU A 288 -33.44 -19.99 -6.64
C GLU A 288 -32.91 -18.72 -7.31
N ARG A 289 -32.99 -17.57 -6.62
CA ARG A 289 -32.43 -16.31 -7.15
C ARG A 289 -30.93 -16.38 -7.31
N ALA A 290 -30.19 -16.94 -6.33
CA ALA A 290 -28.76 -17.10 -6.42
C ALA A 290 -28.37 -18.04 -7.58
N TRP A 291 -29.11 -19.14 -7.75
CA TRP A 291 -28.87 -20.09 -8.86
C TRP A 291 -29.05 -19.43 -10.22
N SER A 292 -30.08 -18.58 -10.38
CA SER A 292 -30.29 -17.88 -11.64
C SER A 292 -29.14 -16.93 -12.02
N LEU A 293 -28.35 -16.46 -11.02
CA LEU A 293 -27.21 -15.59 -11.22
C LEU A 293 -25.92 -16.39 -11.40
N ALA A 294 -25.62 -17.28 -10.44
CA ALA A 294 -24.37 -18.03 -10.36
C ALA A 294 -24.60 -19.46 -9.84
N PRO A 295 -24.89 -20.44 -10.72
CA PRO A 295 -25.04 -21.84 -10.32
C PRO A 295 -23.78 -22.36 -9.61
N HIS A 296 -23.98 -23.05 -8.47
CA HIS A 296 -22.88 -23.60 -7.66
C HIS A 296 -23.35 -24.84 -6.90
N PRO A 297 -22.50 -25.87 -6.75
CA PRO A 297 -22.89 -27.13 -6.10
C PRO A 297 -23.41 -26.92 -4.67
N ASP A 298 -22.79 -26.01 -3.86
CA ASP A 298 -23.25 -25.76 -2.49
C ASP A 298 -24.69 -25.25 -2.42
N LEU A 299 -25.14 -24.46 -3.41
CA LEU A 299 -26.51 -23.97 -3.46
C LEU A 299 -27.51 -25.12 -3.69
N ALA A 300 -27.17 -26.13 -4.50
CA ALA A 300 -27.98 -27.31 -4.72
C ALA A 300 -28.12 -28.14 -3.44
N VAL A 301 -27.02 -28.32 -2.73
CA VAL A 301 -26.99 -29.04 -1.42
C VAL A 301 -27.89 -28.31 -0.41
N LEU A 302 -27.76 -26.99 -0.29
CA LEU A 302 -28.59 -26.18 0.62
C LEU A 302 -30.06 -26.19 0.21
N TYR A 303 -30.34 -26.21 -1.10
CA TYR A 303 -31.72 -26.26 -1.62
C TYR A 303 -32.43 -27.58 -1.21
N LEU A 304 -31.74 -28.71 -1.35
CA LEU A 304 -32.21 -29.99 -0.88
C LEU A 304 -32.39 -30.03 0.64
N LYS A 305 -31.44 -29.47 1.39
CA LYS A 305 -31.52 -29.34 2.85
C LYS A 305 -32.74 -28.51 3.30
N ALA A 306 -33.03 -27.41 2.57
CA ALA A 306 -34.17 -26.54 2.87
C ALA A 306 -35.53 -27.22 2.66
N THR A 307 -35.62 -28.19 1.75
CA THR A 307 -36.85 -28.96 1.53
C THR A 307 -37.09 -30.05 2.55
N GLY A 308 -36.03 -30.53 3.20
CA GLY A 308 -36.11 -31.66 4.17
C GLY A 308 -36.48 -33.00 3.51
N GLU A 309 -36.51 -33.11 2.16
CA GLU A 309 -36.91 -34.35 1.48
C GLU A 309 -35.79 -35.38 1.52
N SER A 310 -36.13 -36.61 1.96
CA SER A 310 -35.20 -37.73 2.06
C SER A 310 -35.30 -38.72 0.90
N ASP A 311 -36.45 -38.78 0.21
CA ASP A 311 -36.69 -39.68 -0.91
C ASP A 311 -35.83 -39.25 -2.13
N PRO A 312 -34.88 -40.08 -2.59
CA PRO A 312 -34.01 -39.75 -3.73
C PRO A 312 -34.77 -39.45 -5.02
N LEU A 313 -35.86 -40.13 -5.29
CA LEU A 313 -36.66 -39.93 -6.51
C LEU A 313 -37.33 -38.55 -6.50
N LYS A 314 -37.90 -38.14 -5.35
CA LYS A 314 -38.47 -36.81 -5.19
C LYS A 314 -37.42 -35.69 -5.27
N ARG A 315 -36.21 -35.94 -4.76
CA ARG A 315 -35.07 -35.02 -4.83
C ARG A 315 -34.73 -34.66 -6.27
N VAL A 316 -34.81 -35.60 -7.23
CA VAL A 316 -34.60 -35.29 -8.67
C VAL A 316 -35.59 -34.23 -9.16
N GLY A 317 -36.88 -34.39 -8.80
CA GLY A 317 -37.92 -33.39 -9.16
C GLY A 317 -37.68 -32.02 -8.50
N ILE A 318 -37.14 -32.01 -7.28
CA ILE A 318 -36.78 -30.78 -6.56
C ILE A 318 -35.61 -30.06 -7.23
N VAL A 319 -34.53 -30.79 -7.55
CA VAL A 319 -33.36 -30.23 -8.25
C VAL A 319 -33.77 -29.74 -9.66
N ARG A 320 -34.64 -30.46 -10.35
CA ARG A 320 -35.17 -30.03 -11.67
C ARG A 320 -35.85 -28.66 -11.61
N ARG A 321 -36.56 -28.37 -10.51
CA ARG A 321 -37.17 -27.02 -10.29
C ARG A 321 -36.11 -25.95 -10.06
N LEU A 322 -35.07 -26.23 -9.26
CA LEU A 322 -33.98 -25.28 -9.01
C LEU A 322 -33.29 -24.90 -10.33
N VAL A 323 -32.92 -25.88 -11.13
CA VAL A 323 -32.11 -25.69 -12.33
C VAL A 323 -32.89 -25.16 -13.55
N ALA A 324 -34.22 -25.14 -13.46
CA ALA A 324 -35.10 -24.69 -14.55
C ALA A 324 -34.78 -23.26 -15.03
N GLN A 325 -34.17 -22.45 -14.18
CA GLN A 325 -33.76 -21.06 -14.49
C GLN A 325 -32.51 -20.99 -15.38
N LYS A 326 -31.65 -22.00 -15.34
CA LYS A 326 -30.42 -22.13 -16.15
C LYS A 326 -30.17 -23.59 -16.54
N PRO A 327 -31.03 -24.19 -17.37
CA PRO A 327 -30.95 -25.62 -17.66
C PRO A 327 -29.65 -26.01 -18.35
N ASP A 328 -29.13 -25.16 -19.24
CA ASP A 328 -27.95 -25.43 -20.07
C ASP A 328 -26.61 -25.17 -19.35
N ASP A 329 -26.64 -24.63 -18.12
CA ASP A 329 -25.40 -24.42 -17.34
C ASP A 329 -24.81 -25.76 -16.91
N MET A 330 -23.50 -25.89 -17.00
CA MET A 330 -22.77 -27.12 -16.62
C MET A 330 -23.07 -27.56 -15.18
N GLU A 331 -23.13 -26.62 -14.21
CA GLU A 331 -23.44 -26.95 -12.82
C GLU A 331 -24.89 -27.41 -12.65
N SER A 332 -25.82 -26.92 -13.48
CA SER A 332 -27.21 -27.40 -13.53
C SER A 332 -27.29 -28.86 -13.99
N GLN A 333 -26.58 -29.19 -15.05
CA GLN A 333 -26.51 -30.57 -15.54
C GLN A 333 -25.83 -31.49 -14.52
N LEU A 334 -24.76 -31.04 -13.88
CA LEU A 334 -24.06 -31.81 -12.84
C LEU A 334 -24.94 -32.02 -11.59
N ALA A 335 -25.73 -31.02 -11.18
CA ALA A 335 -26.67 -31.17 -10.08
C ALA A 335 -27.76 -32.19 -10.36
N LEU A 336 -28.32 -32.19 -11.60
CA LEU A 336 -29.29 -33.19 -12.04
C LEU A 336 -28.66 -34.57 -12.14
N ALA A 337 -27.44 -34.68 -12.68
CA ALA A 337 -26.72 -35.93 -12.77
C ALA A 337 -26.47 -36.58 -11.40
N GLN A 338 -26.04 -35.76 -10.42
CA GLN A 338 -25.85 -36.23 -9.04
C GLN A 338 -27.16 -36.72 -8.43
N ALA A 339 -28.25 -35.93 -8.55
CA ALA A 339 -29.55 -36.33 -8.02
C ALA A 339 -30.09 -37.60 -8.66
N ALA A 340 -29.91 -37.79 -9.99
CA ALA A 340 -30.30 -38.97 -10.70
C ALA A 340 -29.46 -40.21 -10.28
N LEU A 341 -28.15 -40.00 -10.07
CA LEU A 341 -27.23 -41.02 -9.59
C LEU A 341 -27.62 -41.49 -8.18
N ASP A 342 -27.94 -40.55 -7.28
CA ASP A 342 -28.41 -40.87 -5.91
C ASP A 342 -29.75 -41.63 -5.92
N ALA A 343 -30.59 -41.42 -6.97
CA ALA A 343 -31.87 -42.07 -7.14
C ALA A 343 -31.79 -43.40 -7.95
N GLY A 344 -30.61 -43.83 -8.36
CA GLY A 344 -30.42 -45.03 -9.16
C GLY A 344 -30.90 -44.90 -10.61
N LEU A 345 -31.11 -43.71 -11.10
CA LEU A 345 -31.58 -43.43 -12.47
C LEU A 345 -30.41 -43.30 -13.45
N TRP A 346 -29.73 -44.41 -13.70
CA TRP A 346 -28.46 -44.47 -14.46
C TRP A 346 -28.56 -43.87 -15.87
N GLY A 347 -29.66 -44.09 -16.55
CA GLY A 347 -29.91 -43.56 -17.91
C GLY A 347 -30.03 -42.02 -17.92
N GLU A 348 -30.75 -41.47 -16.94
CA GLU A 348 -30.86 -40.01 -16.78
C GLU A 348 -29.53 -39.40 -16.37
N ALA A 349 -28.83 -40.02 -15.42
CA ALA A 349 -27.51 -39.57 -14.96
C ALA A 349 -26.52 -39.45 -16.13
N ARG A 350 -26.43 -40.49 -17.00
CA ARG A 350 -25.58 -40.46 -18.21
C ARG A 350 -25.96 -39.28 -19.12
N ARG A 351 -27.26 -39.11 -19.44
CA ARG A 351 -27.73 -38.06 -20.30
C ARG A 351 -27.31 -36.64 -19.77
N TYR A 352 -27.45 -36.42 -18.48
CA TYR A 352 -27.06 -35.15 -17.87
C TYR A 352 -25.55 -34.97 -17.87
N LEU A 353 -24.77 -36.02 -17.64
CA LEU A 353 -23.32 -35.97 -17.68
C LEU A 353 -22.78 -35.75 -19.09
N ASP A 354 -23.40 -36.34 -20.11
CA ASP A 354 -23.07 -36.09 -21.52
C ASP A 354 -23.35 -34.63 -21.90
N ALA A 355 -24.48 -34.11 -21.44
CA ALA A 355 -24.79 -32.66 -21.64
C ALA A 355 -23.81 -31.74 -20.91
N ALA A 356 -23.38 -32.08 -19.68
CA ALA A 356 -22.39 -31.32 -18.92
C ALA A 356 -20.99 -31.37 -19.51
N GLY A 357 -20.59 -32.52 -20.06
CA GLY A 357 -19.24 -32.77 -20.57
C GLY A 357 -18.99 -32.31 -21.98
N GLY A 358 -20.01 -32.39 -22.84
CA GLY A 358 -19.87 -32.08 -24.27
C GLY A 358 -18.69 -32.86 -24.90
N SER A 359 -17.91 -32.13 -25.72
CA SER A 359 -16.72 -32.71 -26.40
C SER A 359 -15.47 -32.82 -25.50
N ASN A 360 -15.43 -32.09 -24.38
CA ASN A 360 -14.26 -32.03 -23.50
C ASN A 360 -14.67 -32.10 -22.01
N PRO A 361 -15.05 -33.28 -21.50
CA PRO A 361 -15.55 -33.43 -20.15
C PRO A 361 -14.46 -33.14 -19.10
N SER A 362 -14.85 -32.43 -18.04
CA SER A 362 -13.94 -32.14 -16.91
C SER A 362 -13.66 -33.41 -16.06
N VAL A 363 -12.63 -33.33 -15.22
CA VAL A 363 -12.30 -34.42 -14.26
C VAL A 363 -13.55 -34.86 -13.47
N ARG A 364 -14.39 -33.90 -13.03
CA ARG A 364 -15.60 -34.18 -12.25
C ARG A 364 -16.64 -34.95 -13.06
N VAL A 365 -16.86 -34.55 -14.33
CA VAL A 365 -17.76 -35.28 -15.24
C VAL A 365 -17.26 -36.70 -15.46
N CYS A 366 -15.99 -36.88 -15.79
CA CYS A 366 -15.40 -38.22 -16.02
C CYS A 366 -15.51 -39.11 -14.78
N ARG A 367 -15.28 -38.60 -13.58
CA ARG A 367 -15.42 -39.38 -12.33
C ARG A 367 -16.87 -39.75 -12.05
N LEU A 368 -17.81 -38.83 -12.23
CA LEU A 368 -19.23 -39.16 -12.08
C LEU A 368 -19.71 -40.17 -13.13
N MET A 369 -19.21 -40.14 -14.38
CA MET A 369 -19.47 -41.17 -15.39
C MET A 369 -18.94 -42.51 -14.97
N ALA A 370 -17.70 -42.57 -14.44
CA ALA A 370 -17.15 -43.82 -13.92
C ALA A 370 -18.02 -44.38 -12.78
N GLU A 371 -18.50 -43.53 -11.88
CA GLU A 371 -19.40 -43.92 -10.78
C GLU A 371 -20.76 -44.43 -11.31
N VAL A 372 -21.33 -43.80 -12.35
CA VAL A 372 -22.56 -44.30 -13.01
C VAL A 372 -22.32 -45.67 -13.60
N GLU A 373 -21.21 -45.89 -14.34
CA GLU A 373 -20.92 -47.19 -14.95
C GLU A 373 -20.66 -48.29 -13.94
N GLU A 374 -20.01 -47.93 -12.81
CA GLU A 374 -19.78 -48.84 -11.69
C GLU A 374 -21.09 -49.27 -11.02
N ARG A 375 -21.96 -48.34 -10.63
CA ARG A 375 -23.24 -48.62 -9.97
C ARG A 375 -24.26 -49.27 -10.91
N ALA A 376 -24.21 -48.97 -12.21
CA ALA A 376 -25.01 -49.62 -13.22
C ALA A 376 -24.50 -51.01 -13.62
N GLN A 377 -23.40 -51.48 -13.05
CA GLN A 377 -22.76 -52.76 -13.36
C GLN A 377 -22.46 -52.94 -14.86
N SER A 378 -22.10 -51.86 -15.56
CA SER A 378 -21.86 -51.85 -17.01
C SER A 378 -20.53 -52.50 -17.44
N GLY A 379 -19.77 -53.03 -16.49
CA GLY A 379 -18.48 -53.70 -16.70
C GLY A 379 -17.27 -52.83 -16.37
N GLN A 380 -16.24 -53.46 -15.81
CA GLN A 380 -15.02 -52.79 -15.32
C GLN A 380 -14.25 -52.02 -16.41
N ALA A 381 -14.33 -52.50 -17.67
CA ALA A 381 -13.65 -51.86 -18.78
C ALA A 381 -14.13 -50.40 -19.00
N LYS A 382 -15.44 -50.14 -18.91
CA LYS A 382 -16.00 -48.79 -19.05
C LYS A 382 -15.63 -47.90 -17.89
N VAL A 383 -15.62 -48.42 -16.67
CA VAL A 383 -15.18 -47.68 -15.49
C VAL A 383 -13.72 -47.22 -15.67
N HIS A 384 -12.86 -48.15 -16.08
CA HIS A 384 -11.45 -47.88 -16.32
C HIS A 384 -11.22 -46.86 -17.45
N GLU A 385 -11.99 -46.95 -18.53
CA GLU A 385 -11.97 -45.94 -19.61
C GLU A 385 -12.24 -44.53 -19.10
N TRP A 386 -13.31 -44.34 -18.33
CA TRP A 386 -13.66 -43.04 -17.79
C TRP A 386 -12.63 -42.49 -16.77
N LEU A 387 -12.06 -43.36 -15.91
CA LEU A 387 -11.00 -42.98 -14.98
C LEU A 387 -9.71 -42.61 -15.74
N SER A 388 -9.38 -43.32 -16.84
CA SER A 388 -8.23 -42.97 -17.69
C SER A 388 -8.44 -41.60 -18.37
N ARG A 389 -9.66 -41.33 -18.84
CA ARG A 389 -10.01 -39.98 -19.39
C ARG A 389 -9.93 -38.93 -18.33
N ALA A 390 -10.33 -39.20 -17.08
CA ALA A 390 -10.24 -38.24 -15.96
C ALA A 390 -8.80 -37.78 -15.69
N ALA A 391 -7.81 -38.66 -15.94
CA ALA A 391 -6.39 -38.31 -15.74
C ALA A 391 -5.88 -37.24 -16.71
N LEU A 392 -6.48 -37.17 -17.91
CA LEU A 392 -6.11 -36.22 -18.97
C LEU A 392 -7.12 -35.06 -19.10
N ALA A 393 -8.22 -35.09 -18.35
CA ALA A 393 -9.30 -34.15 -18.45
C ALA A 393 -8.95 -32.76 -17.89
N PRO A 394 -9.62 -31.70 -18.38
CA PRO A 394 -9.50 -30.36 -17.81
C PRO A 394 -9.85 -30.38 -16.32
N ALA A 395 -9.06 -29.69 -15.53
CA ALA A 395 -9.30 -29.59 -14.08
C ALA A 395 -10.61 -28.84 -13.77
N ASN A 396 -11.27 -29.23 -12.69
CA ASN A 396 -12.53 -28.64 -12.24
C ASN A 396 -12.39 -27.16 -11.87
N LYS A 397 -13.53 -26.46 -11.91
CA LYS A 397 -13.65 -25.19 -11.19
C LYS A 397 -13.36 -25.43 -9.70
N ALA A 398 -12.73 -24.47 -9.06
CA ALA A 398 -12.41 -24.50 -7.64
C ALA A 398 -12.34 -23.07 -7.08
N TRP A 399 -12.35 -22.93 -5.77
CA TRP A 399 -12.11 -21.66 -5.13
C TRP A 399 -10.63 -21.27 -5.32
N ARG A 400 -10.40 -20.17 -6.06
CA ARG A 400 -9.07 -19.66 -6.34
C ARG A 400 -8.96 -18.21 -5.95
N CYS A 401 -7.85 -17.89 -5.30
CA CYS A 401 -7.54 -16.52 -4.95
C CYS A 401 -7.19 -15.70 -6.20
N ALA A 402 -7.86 -14.58 -6.41
CA ALA A 402 -7.56 -13.66 -7.51
C ALA A 402 -6.22 -12.93 -7.33
N ALA A 403 -5.73 -12.80 -6.09
CA ALA A 403 -4.50 -12.06 -5.79
C ALA A 403 -3.24 -12.93 -5.93
N CYS A 404 -3.25 -14.18 -5.46
CA CYS A 404 -2.05 -15.03 -5.44
C CYS A 404 -2.20 -16.36 -6.21
N GLY A 405 -3.41 -16.66 -6.72
CA GLY A 405 -3.66 -17.91 -7.45
C GLY A 405 -3.86 -19.16 -6.58
N ALA A 406 -3.68 -19.06 -5.26
CA ALA A 406 -3.83 -20.20 -4.36
C ALA A 406 -5.20 -20.88 -4.50
N HIS A 407 -5.20 -22.20 -4.42
CA HIS A 407 -6.38 -23.05 -4.45
C HIS A 407 -6.89 -23.31 -3.03
N HIS A 408 -8.20 -23.29 -2.85
CA HIS A 408 -8.89 -23.60 -1.59
C HIS A 408 -10.03 -24.57 -1.86
N GLU A 409 -10.29 -25.49 -0.94
CA GLU A 409 -11.38 -26.46 -1.02
C GLU A 409 -12.75 -25.83 -0.78
N SER A 410 -12.80 -24.85 0.11
CA SER A 410 -14.02 -24.14 0.47
C SER A 410 -13.82 -22.63 0.40
N TRP A 411 -14.90 -21.89 0.32
CA TRP A 411 -14.84 -20.44 0.40
C TRP A 411 -14.46 -19.97 1.81
N ARG A 412 -13.58 -18.97 1.87
CA ARG A 412 -13.16 -18.27 3.11
C ARG A 412 -13.11 -16.78 2.84
N PRO A 413 -13.38 -15.94 3.85
CA PRO A 413 -13.35 -14.48 3.68
C PRO A 413 -11.94 -13.96 3.36
N VAL A 414 -10.92 -14.53 3.99
CA VAL A 414 -9.50 -14.17 3.84
C VAL A 414 -8.74 -15.34 3.23
N CYS A 415 -7.92 -15.07 2.24
CA CYS A 415 -7.04 -16.07 1.65
C CYS A 415 -5.92 -16.44 2.63
N GLU A 416 -5.77 -17.72 2.95
CA GLU A 416 -4.73 -18.22 3.88
C GLU A 416 -3.31 -17.98 3.39
N SER A 417 -3.11 -17.97 2.06
CA SER A 417 -1.77 -17.83 1.48
C SER A 417 -1.29 -16.39 1.40
N CYS A 418 -2.18 -15.42 1.13
CA CYS A 418 -1.77 -14.02 0.91
C CYS A 418 -2.52 -13.00 1.75
N GLY A 419 -3.46 -13.42 2.59
CA GLY A 419 -4.24 -12.54 3.47
C GLY A 419 -5.24 -11.62 2.77
N ALA A 420 -5.45 -11.73 1.45
CA ALA A 420 -6.36 -10.85 0.74
C ALA A 420 -7.83 -11.21 1.05
N PHE A 421 -8.62 -10.19 1.48
CA PHE A 421 -10.04 -10.35 1.79
C PHE A 421 -10.90 -10.36 0.52
N GLY A 422 -11.92 -11.23 0.49
CA GLY A 422 -12.92 -11.32 -0.60
C GLY A 422 -12.35 -11.69 -1.97
N SER A 423 -11.14 -12.25 -1.99
CA SER A 423 -10.39 -12.55 -3.21
C SER A 423 -10.67 -13.92 -3.83
N LEU A 424 -11.43 -14.78 -3.15
CA LEU A 424 -11.73 -16.11 -3.64
C LEU A 424 -12.90 -16.12 -4.63
N HIS A 425 -12.67 -16.73 -5.79
CA HIS A 425 -13.63 -16.88 -6.86
C HIS A 425 -13.71 -18.33 -7.32
N TRP A 426 -14.92 -18.79 -7.64
CA TRP A 426 -15.16 -20.12 -8.21
C TRP A 426 -14.88 -20.12 -9.71
N ARG A 427 -13.75 -20.71 -10.14
CA ARG A 427 -13.31 -20.71 -11.54
C ARG A 427 -12.38 -21.87 -11.90
N ALA A 428 -12.27 -22.15 -13.20
CA ALA A 428 -11.33 -23.13 -13.73
C ALA A 428 -9.87 -22.63 -13.62
N PRO A 429 -8.87 -23.53 -13.53
CA PRO A 429 -7.46 -23.17 -13.64
C PRO A 429 -7.15 -22.59 -15.02
N GLY A 430 -6.15 -21.72 -15.12
CA GLY A 430 -5.73 -21.09 -16.38
C GLY A 430 -6.48 -19.83 -16.79
N THR A 431 -7.57 -19.47 -16.12
CA THR A 431 -8.33 -18.21 -16.40
C THR A 431 -7.72 -16.98 -15.74
N PHE A 432 -6.46 -17.03 -15.35
CA PHE A 432 -5.75 -15.92 -14.71
C PHE A 432 -5.45 -14.73 -15.64
N GLY A 433 -5.61 -14.89 -16.97
CA GLY A 433 -5.32 -13.85 -17.96
C GLY A 433 -6.36 -12.71 -18.06
N GLN A 434 -7.50 -12.81 -17.36
CA GLN A 434 -8.54 -11.77 -17.34
C GLN A 434 -8.86 -11.27 -15.93
N VAL A 435 -7.89 -11.28 -15.01
CA VAL A 435 -7.99 -10.41 -13.84
C VAL A 435 -7.92 -9.00 -14.40
N LEU A 436 -9.01 -8.25 -14.27
CA LEU A 436 -8.98 -6.79 -14.40
C LEU A 436 -7.69 -6.34 -13.69
N PRO A 437 -6.81 -5.62 -14.39
CA PRO A 437 -5.65 -5.03 -13.73
C PRO A 437 -6.20 -4.29 -12.51
N PRO A 438 -5.47 -4.23 -11.38
CA PRO A 438 -5.85 -3.36 -10.30
C PRO A 438 -6.14 -2.03 -10.95
N ALA A 439 -7.38 -1.57 -10.82
CA ALA A 439 -7.78 -0.29 -11.38
C ALA A 439 -6.87 0.76 -10.72
N ASN A 440 -6.01 1.30 -11.55
CA ASN A 440 -4.94 2.28 -11.36
C ASN A 440 -3.55 1.64 -11.43
N GLY A 441 -2.91 1.91 -12.57
CA GLY A 441 -1.46 1.89 -12.69
C GLY A 441 -0.87 2.78 -11.59
N ASP A 442 0.24 2.34 -11.01
CA ASP A 442 0.98 2.85 -9.86
C ASP A 442 0.51 2.30 -8.51
N GLY A 443 0.93 1.10 -8.27
CA GLY A 443 0.78 0.47 -6.98
C GLY A 443 1.03 -1.02 -7.09
N ALA A 444 2.20 -1.41 -7.63
CA ALA A 444 2.74 -2.70 -7.26
C ALA A 444 2.63 -2.76 -5.72
N ARG A 445 1.74 -3.65 -5.22
CA ARG A 445 1.88 -4.10 -3.84
C ARG A 445 3.36 -4.37 -3.71
N PRO A 446 4.08 -3.78 -2.74
CA PRO A 446 5.43 -4.22 -2.52
C PRO A 446 5.30 -5.72 -2.36
N ALA A 447 5.82 -6.47 -3.33
CA ALA A 447 6.01 -7.89 -3.18
C ALA A 447 6.81 -7.99 -1.89
N LEU A 448 6.16 -8.42 -0.82
CA LEU A 448 6.83 -8.87 0.38
C LEU A 448 7.68 -10.02 -0.14
N GLY A 449 8.95 -9.69 -0.45
CA GLY A 449 9.88 -10.59 -1.06
C GLY A 449 10.05 -11.84 -0.21
N MET A 450 9.27 -12.86 -0.51
CA MET A 450 9.68 -14.23 -0.33
C MET A 450 10.52 -14.62 -1.54
N THR A 451 11.73 -14.08 -1.59
CA THR A 451 12.81 -14.74 -2.30
C THR A 451 13.15 -15.97 -1.49
N THR A 452 12.50 -17.08 -1.81
CA THR A 452 13.02 -18.39 -1.45
C THR A 452 14.40 -18.49 -2.08
N MET A 453 15.44 -18.36 -1.28
CA MET A 453 16.76 -18.85 -1.61
C MET A 453 16.65 -20.35 -1.87
N ASN A 454 16.58 -20.73 -3.14
CA ASN A 454 16.92 -22.07 -3.58
C ASN A 454 18.41 -22.27 -3.26
N THR A 455 18.70 -22.95 -2.17
CA THR A 455 20.00 -23.54 -1.93
C THR A 455 20.20 -24.62 -2.97
N VAL A 456 20.93 -24.28 -4.02
CA VAL A 456 21.57 -25.26 -4.90
C VAL A 456 22.67 -25.91 -4.06
N SER A 457 22.40 -27.09 -3.52
CA SER A 457 23.43 -28.01 -3.03
C SER A 457 24.06 -28.65 -4.26
N GLY A 458 25.24 -28.18 -4.64
CA GLY A 458 26.12 -28.91 -5.51
C GLY A 458 26.77 -30.06 -4.74
N GLY A 459 26.66 -31.24 -5.28
CA GLY A 459 27.45 -32.41 -5.03
C GLY A 459 27.89 -32.96 -6.37
#